data_f3920d427a3d5497bb5280d2edfb02d0
#
_entry.id   f3920d427a3d5497bb5280d2edfb02d0
#
_cell.length_a   1.000
_cell.length_b   1.000
_cell.length_c   1.000
_cell.angle_alpha   90.00
_cell.angle_beta   90.00
_cell.angle_gamma   90.00
#
_symmetry.space_group_name_H-M   'P 1'
#
loop_
_entity.id
_entity.type
_entity.pdbx_description
1 polymer ?
#
loop_
_entity_poly.entity_id
_entity_poly.type
_entity_poly.pdbx_seq_one_letter_code
_entity_poly.pdbx_strand_id
1 'polypeptide(L)'
;MISSMLWLVYPWIYNNLNMIYRLVYLLFVIRLNVYPIIIVRWVSINNYSILGIIRLISQIISFEVLLFLIIFIIILIIEDYKLKNLLYYQINRKFFFYIYILYLIFIITLLIDLNRVPFDLIEGESELVSGFNLEYYRRLFIFIFLSEYINLLFIRIILLIIFYGLIYWSLIFNLIYLINLFILVIIRGVLARIRYDYLIYICWIELLVLVLYYLIYMYQIKELIYIIYY
;
A
#
# COMPACT_ATOMS: atom_id res chain seq x y z
N MET A 1 10.62 9.03 -11.42
CA MET A 1 11.83 8.51 -10.76
C MET A 1 11.54 7.72 -9.50
N ILE A 2 10.80 8.24 -8.50
CA ILE A 2 10.52 7.51 -7.26
C ILE A 2 9.70 6.24 -7.51
N SER A 3 8.70 6.29 -8.38
CA SER A 3 7.93 5.12 -8.81
C SER A 3 8.79 4.01 -9.41
N SER A 4 9.87 4.33 -10.11
CA SER A 4 10.81 3.33 -10.62
C SER A 4 11.71 2.74 -9.54
N MET A 5 12.00 3.47 -8.45
CA MET A 5 12.76 2.95 -7.31
C MET A 5 12.01 1.82 -6.57
N LEU A 6 10.68 1.82 -6.59
CA LEU A 6 9.87 0.74 -6.03
C LEU A 6 10.19 -0.61 -6.67
N TRP A 7 10.43 -0.64 -7.98
CA TRP A 7 10.72 -1.86 -8.72
C TRP A 7 12.05 -2.52 -8.34
N LEU A 8 12.97 -1.80 -7.66
CA LEU A 8 14.19 -2.38 -7.11
C LEU A 8 13.93 -3.33 -5.93
N VAL A 9 12.79 -3.21 -5.27
CA VAL A 9 12.37 -4.11 -4.18
C VAL A 9 12.03 -5.50 -4.69
N TYR A 10 11.55 -5.58 -5.93
CA TYR A 10 11.14 -6.85 -6.52
C TYR A 10 12.32 -7.85 -6.56
N PRO A 11 12.13 -9.07 -6.06
CA PRO A 11 13.20 -10.09 -6.03
C PRO A 11 13.42 -10.69 -7.40
N TRP A 12 14.10 -9.96 -8.28
CA TRP A 12 14.52 -10.49 -9.58
C TRP A 12 15.43 -11.70 -9.42
N ILE A 13 15.25 -12.73 -10.25
CA ILE A 13 16.02 -13.99 -10.20
C ILE A 13 17.52 -13.73 -10.32
N TYR A 14 17.90 -12.76 -11.16
CA TYR A 14 19.29 -12.40 -11.45
C TYR A 14 19.83 -11.20 -10.65
N ASN A 15 19.12 -10.75 -9.63
CA ASN A 15 19.51 -9.53 -8.96
C ASN A 15 20.65 -9.77 -7.95
N ASN A 16 21.87 -9.38 -8.33
CA ASN A 16 23.04 -9.35 -7.46
C ASN A 16 22.92 -8.36 -6.29
N LEU A 17 21.89 -7.51 -6.28
CA LEU A 17 21.59 -6.61 -5.18
C LEU A 17 20.93 -7.40 -4.04
N ASN A 18 21.76 -8.07 -3.25
CA ASN A 18 21.32 -8.72 -2.02
C ASN A 18 20.99 -7.67 -0.93
N MET A 19 19.93 -6.93 -1.15
CA MET A 19 19.43 -6.02 -0.11
C MET A 19 18.90 -6.84 1.05
N ILE A 20 19.57 -6.76 2.20
CA ILE A 20 19.19 -7.47 3.43
C ILE A 20 17.86 -6.92 3.96
N TYR A 21 17.67 -5.60 3.90
CA TYR A 21 16.52 -4.90 4.47
C TYR A 21 15.47 -4.49 3.44
N ARG A 22 15.04 -5.42 2.55
CA ARG A 22 14.09 -5.09 1.47
C ARG A 22 12.73 -4.61 1.96
N LEU A 23 12.22 -5.18 3.05
CA LEU A 23 10.93 -4.76 3.61
C LEU A 23 10.98 -3.34 4.17
N VAL A 24 12.09 -2.98 4.84
CA VAL A 24 12.28 -1.63 5.35
C VAL A 24 12.48 -0.63 4.22
N TYR A 25 13.24 -1.00 3.19
CA TYR A 25 13.43 -0.18 2.00
C TYR A 25 12.11 0.06 1.27
N LEU A 26 11.23 -0.94 1.20
CA LEU A 26 9.88 -0.80 0.64
C LEU A 26 9.10 0.30 1.36
N LEU A 27 9.03 0.25 2.70
CA LEU A 27 8.37 1.27 3.51
C LEU A 27 8.94 2.66 3.25
N PHE A 28 10.27 2.76 3.19
CA PHE A 28 10.95 4.03 2.93
C PHE A 28 10.56 4.62 1.57
N VAL A 29 10.55 3.81 0.51
CA VAL A 29 10.24 4.31 -0.85
C VAL A 29 8.75 4.66 -1.01
N ILE A 30 7.84 3.91 -0.36
CA ILE A 30 6.41 4.27 -0.34
C ILE A 30 6.24 5.66 0.28
N ARG A 31 6.91 5.95 1.38
CA ARG A 31 6.87 7.29 2.01
C ARG A 31 7.43 8.39 1.12
N LEU A 32 8.50 8.11 0.38
CA LEU A 32 9.06 9.09 -0.55
C LEU A 32 8.09 9.48 -1.68
N ASN A 33 7.15 8.61 -2.07
CA ASN A 33 6.16 8.90 -3.11
C ASN A 33 5.22 10.06 -2.76
N VAL A 34 5.08 10.39 -1.48
CA VAL A 34 4.24 11.50 -1.00
C VAL A 34 4.81 12.85 -1.39
N TYR A 35 6.14 13.02 -1.27
CA TYR A 35 6.79 14.31 -1.48
C TYR A 35 6.60 14.89 -2.90
N PRO A 36 6.76 14.13 -3.98
CA PRO A 36 6.50 14.66 -5.32
C PRO A 36 5.08 15.15 -5.49
N ILE A 37 4.11 14.46 -4.92
CA ILE A 37 2.70 14.85 -5.01
C ILE A 37 2.47 16.18 -4.27
N ILE A 38 3.09 16.37 -3.11
CA ILE A 38 3.03 17.63 -2.36
C ILE A 38 3.66 18.77 -3.16
N ILE A 39 4.85 18.54 -3.73
CA ILE A 39 5.57 19.57 -4.51
C ILE A 39 4.77 20.00 -5.75
N VAL A 40 4.27 19.02 -6.51
CA VAL A 40 3.45 19.26 -7.70
C VAL A 40 2.25 20.15 -7.38
N ARG A 41 1.61 19.93 -6.24
CA ARG A 41 0.44 20.68 -5.83
C ARG A 41 0.76 22.01 -5.18
N TRP A 42 1.91 22.14 -4.53
CA TRP A 42 2.36 23.41 -3.95
C TRP A 42 2.68 24.45 -5.03
N VAL A 43 3.15 24.00 -6.16
CA VAL A 43 3.44 24.87 -7.31
C VAL A 43 2.15 25.43 -7.92
N SER A 44 1.03 24.74 -7.79
CA SER A 44 -0.28 25.24 -8.22
C SER A 44 -0.80 26.30 -7.26
N ILE A 45 -1.02 27.53 -7.75
CA ILE A 45 -1.34 28.72 -6.93
C ILE A 45 -2.85 28.79 -6.57
N ASN A 46 -3.64 27.81 -6.95
CA ASN A 46 -5.08 27.80 -6.75
C ASN A 46 -5.48 27.40 -5.31
N ASN A 47 -6.41 28.16 -4.70
CA ASN A 47 -6.93 27.83 -3.36
C ASN A 47 -7.55 26.43 -3.26
N TYR A 48 -8.20 25.94 -4.30
CA TYR A 48 -8.77 24.58 -4.35
C TYR A 48 -7.69 23.50 -4.33
N SER A 49 -6.55 23.76 -4.97
CA SER A 49 -5.42 22.82 -4.94
C SER A 49 -4.81 22.74 -3.54
N ILE A 50 -4.72 23.84 -2.80
CA ILE A 50 -4.22 23.88 -1.42
C ILE A 50 -5.11 23.06 -0.49
N LEU A 51 -6.44 23.22 -0.59
CA LEU A 51 -7.39 22.39 0.17
C LEU A 51 -7.25 20.92 -0.14
N GLY A 52 -7.09 20.55 -1.42
CA GLY A 52 -6.81 19.18 -1.84
C GLY A 52 -5.52 18.61 -1.25
N ILE A 53 -4.46 19.42 -1.16
CA ILE A 53 -3.18 19.03 -0.55
C ILE A 53 -3.34 18.70 0.93
N ILE A 54 -4.01 19.55 1.69
CA ILE A 54 -4.20 19.36 3.13
C ILE A 54 -4.97 18.07 3.40
N ARG A 55 -6.03 17.81 2.64
CA ARG A 55 -6.81 16.56 2.74
C ARG A 55 -5.96 15.33 2.40
N LEU A 56 -5.12 15.42 1.37
CA LEU A 56 -4.21 14.35 0.96
C LEU A 56 -3.17 14.06 2.04
N ILE A 57 -2.50 15.09 2.57
CA ILE A 57 -1.44 14.92 3.57
C ILE A 57 -2.01 14.21 4.81
N SER A 58 -3.16 14.66 5.30
CA SER A 58 -3.78 14.03 6.47
C SER A 58 -4.23 12.59 6.21
N GLN A 59 -4.74 12.30 5.00
CA GLN A 59 -5.08 10.96 4.57
C GLN A 59 -3.85 10.04 4.55
N ILE A 60 -2.79 10.47 3.88
CA ILE A 60 -1.57 9.66 3.75
C ILE A 60 -0.93 9.40 5.12
N ILE A 61 -0.77 10.42 5.96
CA ILE A 61 -0.17 10.25 7.29
C ILE A 61 -0.96 9.24 8.13
N SER A 62 -2.29 9.28 8.08
CA SER A 62 -3.14 8.37 8.85
C SER A 62 -2.98 6.91 8.39
N PHE A 63 -2.91 6.66 7.09
CA PHE A 63 -2.82 5.30 6.55
C PHE A 63 -1.39 4.74 6.50
N GLU A 64 -0.36 5.60 6.47
CA GLU A 64 1.03 5.17 6.64
C GLU A 64 1.27 4.44 7.96
N VAL A 65 0.65 4.90 9.03
CA VAL A 65 0.76 4.25 10.35
C VAL A 65 0.19 2.83 10.29
N LEU A 66 -0.97 2.65 9.65
CA LEU A 66 -1.57 1.33 9.48
C LEU A 66 -0.69 0.40 8.65
N LEU A 67 -0.20 0.89 7.51
CA LEU A 67 0.66 0.11 6.62
C LEU A 67 1.95 -0.31 7.33
N PHE A 68 2.56 0.60 8.11
CA PHE A 68 3.73 0.29 8.93
C PHE A 68 3.43 -0.82 9.93
N LEU A 69 2.33 -0.75 10.68
CA LEU A 69 1.96 -1.75 11.67
C LEU A 69 1.70 -3.12 11.02
N ILE A 70 1.03 -3.16 9.87
CA ILE A 70 0.78 -4.43 9.17
C ILE A 70 2.10 -5.10 8.77
N ILE A 71 3.03 -4.34 8.17
CA ILE A 71 4.34 -4.88 7.78
C ILE A 71 5.15 -5.28 9.02
N PHE A 72 5.05 -4.52 10.11
CA PHE A 72 5.71 -4.84 11.36
C PHE A 72 5.21 -6.16 11.96
N ILE A 73 3.90 -6.44 11.93
CA ILE A 73 3.33 -7.73 12.33
C ILE A 73 3.92 -8.88 11.50
N ILE A 74 4.04 -8.70 10.20
CA ILE A 74 4.62 -9.70 9.31
C ILE A 74 6.09 -9.95 9.65
N ILE A 75 6.86 -8.90 9.91
CA ILE A 75 8.26 -9.00 10.35
C ILE A 75 8.36 -9.73 11.69
N LEU A 76 7.46 -9.46 12.64
CA LEU A 76 7.41 -10.17 13.92
C LEU A 76 7.20 -11.68 13.75
N ILE A 77 6.36 -12.11 12.81
CA ILE A 77 6.10 -13.53 12.55
C ILE A 77 7.34 -14.23 11.98
N ILE A 78 8.07 -13.55 11.09
CA ILE A 78 9.19 -14.14 10.34
C ILE A 78 10.51 -14.01 11.10
N GLU A 79 10.64 -13.01 12.00
CA GLU A 79 11.87 -12.62 12.72
C GLU A 79 13.01 -12.13 11.82
N ASP A 80 12.69 -11.83 10.56
CA ASP A 80 13.67 -11.40 9.56
C ASP A 80 13.13 -10.26 8.69
N TYR A 81 14.05 -9.38 8.26
CA TYR A 81 13.75 -8.27 7.35
C TYR A 81 13.92 -8.66 5.87
N LYS A 82 14.43 -9.88 5.61
CA LYS A 82 14.71 -10.37 4.27
C LYS A 82 13.43 -10.88 3.60
N LEU A 83 13.14 -10.36 2.44
CA LEU A 83 11.99 -10.80 1.65
C LEU A 83 12.13 -12.27 1.20
N LYS A 84 13.35 -12.78 1.05
CA LYS A 84 13.59 -14.21 0.74
C LYS A 84 13.12 -15.14 1.86
N ASN A 85 13.39 -14.79 3.11
CA ASN A 85 12.99 -15.60 4.27
C ASN A 85 11.45 -15.61 4.43
N LEU A 86 10.80 -14.47 4.15
CA LEU A 86 9.34 -14.41 4.05
C LEU A 86 8.79 -15.44 3.06
N LEU A 87 9.41 -15.56 1.91
CA LEU A 87 8.98 -16.48 0.87
C LEU A 87 9.20 -17.94 1.26
N TYR A 88 10.35 -18.26 1.87
CA TYR A 88 10.61 -19.59 2.42
C TYR A 88 9.59 -19.99 3.48
N TYR A 89 9.25 -19.08 4.37
CA TYR A 89 8.23 -19.31 5.41
C TYR A 89 6.86 -19.66 4.79
N GLN A 90 6.52 -19.03 3.69
CA GLN A 90 5.23 -19.20 3.01
C GLN A 90 5.14 -20.42 2.09
N ILE A 91 6.20 -21.17 1.84
CA ILE A 91 6.15 -22.40 1.02
C ILE A 91 5.09 -23.36 1.55
N ASN A 92 5.07 -23.58 2.87
CA ASN A 92 4.14 -24.51 3.53
C ASN A 92 2.91 -23.83 4.11
N ARG A 93 2.99 -22.55 4.42
CA ARG A 93 1.94 -21.83 5.17
C ARG A 93 1.74 -20.44 4.56
N LYS A 94 0.75 -20.29 3.70
CA LYS A 94 0.44 -19.01 3.06
C LYS A 94 -0.24 -18.07 4.04
N PHE A 95 0.25 -16.86 4.18
CA PHE A 95 -0.30 -15.84 5.07
C PHE A 95 -1.74 -15.46 4.74
N PHE A 96 -2.15 -15.56 3.50
CA PHE A 96 -3.52 -15.32 3.07
C PHE A 96 -4.55 -16.07 3.93
N PHE A 97 -4.29 -17.33 4.28
CA PHE A 97 -5.22 -18.14 5.08
C PHE A 97 -5.15 -17.84 6.58
N TYR A 98 -3.96 -17.58 7.11
CA TYR A 98 -3.76 -17.38 8.55
C TYR A 98 -4.06 -15.95 9.01
N ILE A 99 -3.82 -14.96 8.14
CA ILE A 99 -3.88 -13.54 8.46
C ILE A 99 -4.87 -12.85 7.51
N TYR A 100 -6.02 -13.48 7.26
CA TYR A 100 -7.02 -12.99 6.30
C TYR A 100 -7.52 -11.57 6.63
N ILE A 101 -7.72 -11.27 7.91
CA ILE A 101 -8.18 -9.94 8.36
C ILE A 101 -7.14 -8.86 7.98
N LEU A 102 -5.86 -9.12 8.24
CA LEU A 102 -4.79 -8.19 7.86
C LEU A 102 -4.67 -8.04 6.33
N TYR A 103 -4.93 -9.10 5.57
CA TYR A 103 -4.98 -9.01 4.11
C TYR A 103 -6.07 -8.06 3.63
N LEU A 104 -7.27 -8.11 4.22
CA LEU A 104 -8.36 -7.19 3.87
C LEU A 104 -8.01 -5.74 4.23
N ILE A 105 -7.48 -5.51 5.43
CA ILE A 105 -7.04 -4.18 5.86
C ILE A 105 -5.93 -3.66 4.95
N PHE A 106 -4.98 -4.52 4.56
CA PHE A 106 -3.90 -4.16 3.64
C PHE A 106 -4.42 -3.77 2.26
N ILE A 107 -5.42 -4.45 1.72
CA ILE A 107 -6.06 -4.03 0.46
C ILE A 107 -6.67 -2.64 0.58
N ILE A 108 -7.36 -2.35 1.68
CA ILE A 108 -7.96 -1.03 1.91
C ILE A 108 -6.88 0.04 1.99
N THR A 109 -5.81 -0.18 2.76
CA THR A 109 -4.70 0.79 2.86
C THR A 109 -4.05 1.05 1.50
N LEU A 110 -3.85 0.01 0.69
CA LEU A 110 -3.29 0.16 -0.66
C LEU A 110 -4.21 0.92 -1.62
N LEU A 111 -5.53 0.76 -1.51
CA LEU A 111 -6.49 1.53 -2.31
C LEU A 111 -6.44 3.02 -1.95
N ILE A 112 -6.24 3.34 -0.69
CA ILE A 112 -6.13 4.71 -0.20
C ILE A 112 -4.83 5.36 -0.65
N ASP A 113 -3.71 4.64 -0.58
CA ASP A 113 -2.41 5.12 -1.07
C ASP A 113 -2.41 5.43 -2.58
N LEU A 114 -3.23 4.70 -3.34
CA LEU A 114 -3.39 4.93 -4.77
C LEU A 114 -4.32 6.09 -5.10
N ASN A 115 -4.97 6.70 -4.10
CA ASN A 115 -5.93 7.79 -4.27
C ASN A 115 -6.99 7.50 -5.35
N ARG A 116 -7.50 6.28 -5.37
CA ARG A 116 -8.54 5.85 -6.34
C ARG A 116 -9.90 5.71 -5.68
N VAL A 117 -10.95 5.88 -6.46
CA VAL A 117 -12.32 5.67 -5.99
C VAL A 117 -12.40 4.30 -5.28
N PRO A 118 -12.97 4.20 -4.08
CA PRO A 118 -13.84 5.15 -3.35
C PRO A 118 -13.12 6.23 -2.52
N PHE A 119 -11.78 6.23 -2.49
CA PHE A 119 -10.96 7.09 -1.62
C PHE A 119 -10.32 8.27 -2.36
N ASP A 120 -10.82 8.61 -3.54
CA ASP A 120 -10.36 9.73 -4.36
C ASP A 120 -10.92 11.06 -3.85
N LEU A 121 -10.34 11.53 -2.75
CA LEU A 121 -10.72 12.80 -2.12
C LEU A 121 -10.04 14.02 -2.75
N ILE A 122 -9.06 13.77 -3.58
CA ILE A 122 -8.16 14.77 -4.14
C ILE A 122 -8.68 15.32 -5.45
N GLU A 123 -9.14 14.42 -6.31
CA GLU A 123 -9.68 14.72 -7.64
C GLU A 123 -11.18 14.98 -7.59
N GLY A 124 -11.75 15.17 -6.38
CA GLY A 124 -13.17 15.37 -6.18
C GLY A 124 -13.78 16.42 -7.08
N GLU A 125 -14.09 16.06 -8.33
CA GLU A 125 -14.68 16.97 -9.31
C GLU A 125 -15.92 17.67 -8.78
N SER A 126 -16.69 17.02 -7.94
CA SER A 126 -17.88 17.60 -7.31
C SER A 126 -17.57 18.65 -6.25
N GLU A 127 -16.38 18.60 -5.61
CA GLU A 127 -16.01 19.50 -4.52
C GLU A 127 -14.89 20.48 -4.91
N LEU A 128 -13.94 20.04 -5.76
CA LEU A 128 -12.69 20.74 -6.02
C LEU A 128 -12.44 21.03 -7.51
N VAL A 129 -13.42 20.84 -8.40
CA VAL A 129 -13.33 21.13 -9.84
C VAL A 129 -12.05 20.55 -10.45
N SER A 130 -11.89 19.23 -10.53
CA SER A 130 -10.67 18.51 -10.97
C SER A 130 -9.38 18.75 -10.14
N GLY A 131 -9.46 19.47 -9.01
CA GLY A 131 -8.37 19.62 -8.03
C GLY A 131 -7.05 20.13 -8.61
N PHE A 132 -5.97 19.34 -8.44
CA PHE A 132 -4.62 19.74 -8.82
C PHE A 132 -4.34 19.63 -10.34
N ASN A 133 -5.16 18.90 -11.08
CA ASN A 133 -4.95 18.66 -12.52
C ASN A 133 -5.29 19.87 -13.41
N LEU A 134 -5.94 20.90 -12.84
CA LEU A 134 -6.37 22.11 -13.55
C LEU A 134 -5.23 22.84 -14.28
N GLU A 135 -4.03 22.86 -13.70
CA GLU A 135 -2.92 23.69 -14.19
C GLU A 135 -1.92 22.91 -15.04
N TYR A 136 -1.98 21.59 -15.04
CA TYR A 136 -1.01 20.76 -15.76
C TYR A 136 -1.48 20.43 -17.17
N TYR A 137 -0.68 20.88 -18.16
CA TYR A 137 -0.98 20.69 -19.57
C TYR A 137 -0.07 19.65 -20.23
N ARG A 138 -0.64 18.85 -21.14
CA ARG A 138 0.04 17.86 -22.03
C ARG A 138 1.02 16.92 -21.31
N ARG A 139 2.34 17.18 -21.43
CA ARG A 139 3.41 16.26 -21.02
C ARG A 139 3.42 16.00 -19.51
N LEU A 140 3.27 17.03 -18.70
CA LEU A 140 3.30 16.88 -17.24
C LEU A 140 2.11 16.06 -16.74
N PHE A 141 0.94 16.31 -17.30
CA PHE A 141 -0.25 15.51 -17.00
C PHE A 141 -0.05 14.02 -17.30
N ILE A 142 0.51 13.67 -18.47
CA ILE A 142 0.81 12.29 -18.84
C ILE A 142 1.80 11.65 -17.86
N PHE A 143 2.86 12.35 -17.44
CA PHE A 143 3.84 11.80 -16.50
C PHE A 143 3.26 11.54 -15.12
N ILE A 144 2.34 12.37 -14.63
CA ILE A 144 1.66 12.17 -13.36
C ILE A 144 0.84 10.86 -13.41
N PHE A 145 -0.03 10.72 -14.41
CA PHE A 145 -0.83 9.50 -14.58
C PHE A 145 0.03 8.25 -14.78
N LEU A 146 1.08 8.34 -15.59
CA LEU A 146 1.99 7.22 -15.81
C LEU A 146 2.64 6.77 -14.50
N SER A 147 3.08 7.71 -13.63
CA SER A 147 3.66 7.38 -12.32
C SER A 147 2.66 6.70 -11.39
N GLU A 148 1.39 7.12 -11.39
CA GLU A 148 0.33 6.50 -10.60
C GLU A 148 0.03 5.07 -11.05
N TYR A 149 -0.07 4.84 -12.38
CA TYR A 149 -0.27 3.48 -12.89
C TYR A 149 0.89 2.54 -12.61
N ILE A 150 2.14 3.03 -12.69
CA ILE A 150 3.33 2.25 -12.32
C ILE A 150 3.27 1.84 -10.84
N ASN A 151 2.91 2.77 -9.96
CA ASN A 151 2.73 2.49 -8.54
C ASN A 151 1.62 1.46 -8.30
N LEU A 152 0.50 1.58 -8.99
CA LEU A 152 -0.61 0.63 -8.90
C LEU A 152 -0.18 -0.79 -9.25
N LEU A 153 0.50 -0.97 -10.37
CA LEU A 153 0.98 -2.28 -10.81
C LEU A 153 1.96 -2.88 -9.79
N PHE A 154 2.90 -2.06 -9.30
CA PHE A 154 3.89 -2.50 -8.33
C PHE A 154 3.29 -2.93 -6.98
N ILE A 155 2.38 -2.14 -6.44
CA ILE A 155 1.70 -2.41 -5.16
C ILE A 155 0.94 -3.73 -5.22
N ARG A 156 0.32 -4.07 -6.36
CA ARG A 156 -0.34 -5.36 -6.56
C ARG A 156 0.60 -6.54 -6.56
N ILE A 157 1.78 -6.39 -7.14
CA ILE A 157 2.82 -7.42 -7.08
C ILE A 157 3.27 -7.64 -5.63
N ILE A 158 3.47 -6.57 -4.87
CA ILE A 158 3.85 -6.65 -3.45
C ILE A 158 2.81 -7.39 -2.63
N LEU A 159 1.53 -7.13 -2.85
CA LEU A 159 0.45 -7.85 -2.21
C LEU A 159 0.55 -9.36 -2.43
N LEU A 160 0.85 -9.79 -3.66
CA LEU A 160 1.03 -11.21 -3.99
C LEU A 160 2.24 -11.82 -3.29
N ILE A 161 3.34 -11.08 -3.23
CA ILE A 161 4.56 -11.54 -2.58
C ILE A 161 4.32 -11.69 -1.07
N ILE A 162 3.71 -10.68 -0.45
CA ILE A 162 3.54 -10.64 1.01
C ILE A 162 2.54 -11.68 1.50
N PHE A 163 1.41 -11.88 0.83
CA PHE A 163 0.32 -12.73 1.34
C PHE A 163 0.24 -14.11 0.68
N TYR A 164 0.61 -14.22 -0.59
CA TYR A 164 0.54 -15.50 -1.32
C TYR A 164 1.88 -16.20 -1.44
N GLY A 165 3.00 -15.51 -1.18
CA GLY A 165 4.35 -16.08 -1.30
C GLY A 165 4.73 -16.47 -2.72
N LEU A 166 4.16 -15.82 -3.72
CA LEU A 166 4.39 -16.10 -5.13
C LEU A 166 5.45 -15.16 -5.68
N ILE A 167 6.58 -15.69 -6.15
CA ILE A 167 7.70 -14.88 -6.68
C ILE A 167 7.80 -14.97 -8.18
N TYR A 168 7.56 -16.19 -8.70
CA TYR A 168 7.87 -16.51 -10.08
C TYR A 168 6.68 -16.25 -10.98
N TRP A 169 6.96 -15.86 -12.22
CA TRP A 169 6.00 -15.71 -13.31
C TRP A 169 5.43 -17.10 -13.72
N SER A 170 4.87 -17.79 -12.75
CA SER A 170 4.10 -18.99 -12.98
C SER A 170 2.72 -18.63 -13.53
N LEU A 171 2.10 -19.56 -14.22
CA LEU A 171 0.71 -19.36 -14.69
C LEU A 171 -0.22 -18.98 -13.54
N ILE A 172 -0.02 -19.60 -12.36
CA ILE A 172 -0.79 -19.32 -11.15
C ILE A 172 -0.56 -17.87 -10.67
N PHE A 173 0.68 -17.38 -10.68
CA PHE A 173 0.99 -15.98 -10.34
C PHE A 173 0.25 -15.01 -11.25
N ASN A 174 0.33 -15.23 -12.56
CA ASN A 174 -0.31 -14.36 -13.54
C ASN A 174 -1.83 -14.36 -13.40
N LEU A 175 -2.45 -15.52 -13.16
CA LEU A 175 -3.88 -15.61 -12.93
C LEU A 175 -4.32 -14.83 -11.69
N ILE A 176 -3.66 -15.05 -10.55
CA ILE A 176 -4.00 -14.36 -9.30
C ILE A 176 -3.73 -12.85 -9.43
N TYR A 177 -2.67 -12.45 -10.13
CA TYR A 177 -2.38 -11.05 -10.42
C TYR A 177 -3.50 -10.39 -11.23
N LEU A 178 -3.97 -11.02 -12.30
CA LEU A 178 -5.06 -10.53 -13.12
C LEU A 178 -6.38 -10.46 -12.34
N ILE A 179 -6.68 -11.47 -11.51
CA ILE A 179 -7.86 -11.46 -10.65
C ILE A 179 -7.81 -10.27 -9.68
N ASN A 180 -6.68 -10.03 -9.03
CA ASN A 180 -6.53 -8.88 -8.13
C ASN A 180 -6.67 -7.53 -8.84
N LEU A 181 -6.15 -7.41 -10.07
CA LEU A 181 -6.36 -6.20 -10.88
C LEU A 181 -7.84 -6.02 -11.23
N PHE A 182 -8.52 -7.10 -11.61
CA PHE A 182 -9.93 -7.06 -11.96
C PHE A 182 -10.82 -6.68 -10.77
N ILE A 183 -10.54 -7.23 -9.58
CA ILE A 183 -11.22 -6.85 -8.34
C ILE A 183 -11.08 -5.33 -8.07
N LEU A 184 -9.89 -4.76 -8.30
CA LEU A 184 -9.69 -3.31 -8.13
C LEU A 184 -10.57 -2.50 -9.08
N VAL A 185 -10.67 -2.92 -10.35
CA VAL A 185 -11.50 -2.24 -11.35
C VAL A 185 -12.97 -2.32 -10.96
N ILE A 186 -13.44 -3.48 -10.47
CA ILE A 186 -14.80 -3.65 -9.97
C ILE A 186 -15.08 -2.72 -8.79
N ILE A 187 -14.19 -2.72 -7.79
CA ILE A 187 -14.32 -1.85 -6.60
C ILE A 187 -14.48 -0.39 -7.02
N ARG A 188 -13.66 0.06 -7.98
CA ARG A 188 -13.74 1.42 -8.52
C ARG A 188 -15.08 1.73 -9.20
N GLY A 189 -15.66 0.74 -9.89
CA GLY A 189 -16.93 0.93 -10.62
C GLY A 189 -18.18 0.81 -9.77
N VAL A 190 -18.11 0.08 -8.65
CA VAL A 190 -19.29 -0.25 -7.83
C VAL A 190 -19.41 0.66 -6.60
N LEU A 191 -18.29 1.02 -5.96
CA LEU A 191 -18.33 1.76 -4.71
C LEU A 191 -18.48 3.26 -4.96
N ALA A 192 -19.38 3.88 -4.19
CA ALA A 192 -19.52 5.32 -4.12
C ALA A 192 -18.33 5.95 -3.36
N ARG A 193 -18.04 7.22 -3.64
CA ARG A 193 -17.02 7.99 -2.94
C ARG A 193 -17.37 8.14 -1.46
N ILE A 194 -16.37 7.96 -0.59
CA ILE A 194 -16.49 8.13 0.85
C ILE A 194 -16.11 9.57 1.22
N ARG A 195 -16.83 10.16 2.17
CA ARG A 195 -16.54 11.51 2.68
C ARG A 195 -15.24 11.51 3.51
N TYR A 196 -14.45 12.58 3.40
CA TYR A 196 -13.15 12.74 4.06
C TYR A 196 -13.19 12.50 5.59
N ASP A 197 -14.15 13.13 6.29
CA ASP A 197 -14.28 13.01 7.75
C ASP A 197 -14.50 11.56 8.18
N TYR A 198 -15.37 10.85 7.42
CA TYR A 198 -15.68 9.45 7.69
C TYR A 198 -14.49 8.52 7.40
N LEU A 199 -13.70 8.84 6.40
CA LEU A 199 -12.50 8.08 6.07
C LEU A 199 -11.46 8.15 7.19
N ILE A 200 -11.21 9.35 7.75
CA ILE A 200 -10.28 9.52 8.88
C ILE A 200 -10.82 8.80 10.12
N TYR A 201 -12.12 8.89 10.37
CA TYR A 201 -12.77 8.18 11.48
C TYR A 201 -12.55 6.65 11.37
N ILE A 202 -12.82 6.04 10.22
CA ILE A 202 -12.58 4.61 9.98
C ILE A 202 -11.12 4.25 10.25
N CYS A 203 -10.19 5.07 9.78
CA CYS A 203 -8.75 4.81 9.94
C CYS A 203 -8.34 4.74 11.41
N TRP A 204 -8.67 5.78 12.19
CA TRP A 204 -8.17 5.91 13.55
C TRP A 204 -8.94 5.08 14.57
N ILE A 205 -10.24 4.97 14.45
CA ILE A 205 -11.09 4.33 15.45
C ILE A 205 -11.32 2.85 15.11
N GLU A 206 -11.53 2.51 13.86
CA GLU A 206 -11.84 1.13 13.49
C GLU A 206 -10.58 0.34 13.10
N LEU A 207 -9.89 0.76 12.05
CA LEU A 207 -8.80 -0.03 11.47
C LEU A 207 -7.55 -0.07 12.36
N LEU A 208 -7.16 1.07 12.93
CA LEU A 208 -5.96 1.14 13.76
C LEU A 208 -6.12 0.32 15.03
N VAL A 209 -7.27 0.40 15.66
CA VAL A 209 -7.58 -0.38 16.87
C VAL A 209 -7.56 -1.88 16.57
N LEU A 210 -8.17 -2.31 15.45
CA LEU A 210 -8.13 -3.72 15.02
C LEU A 210 -6.70 -4.23 14.79
N VAL A 211 -5.87 -3.44 14.11
CA VAL A 211 -4.48 -3.82 13.83
C VAL A 211 -3.66 -3.88 15.11
N LEU A 212 -3.86 -2.97 16.06
CA LEU A 212 -3.18 -3.01 17.36
C LEU A 212 -3.59 -4.23 18.19
N TYR A 213 -4.87 -4.57 18.25
CA TYR A 213 -5.31 -5.81 18.91
C TYR A 213 -4.69 -7.05 18.28
N TYR A 214 -4.59 -7.06 16.95
CA TYR A 214 -3.97 -8.15 16.22
C TYR A 214 -2.46 -8.25 16.52
N LEU A 215 -1.78 -7.13 16.63
CA LEU A 215 -0.37 -7.07 16.99
C LEU A 215 -0.12 -7.65 18.39
N ILE A 216 -0.90 -7.24 19.39
CA ILE A 216 -0.81 -7.76 20.76
C ILE A 216 -1.06 -9.28 20.78
N TYR A 217 -2.09 -9.73 20.06
CA TYR A 217 -2.41 -11.15 19.94
C TYR A 217 -1.24 -11.97 19.35
N MET A 218 -0.63 -11.49 18.27
CA MET A 218 0.50 -12.17 17.65
C MET A 218 1.73 -12.20 18.54
N TYR A 219 1.96 -11.13 19.30
CA TYR A 219 3.06 -11.07 20.30
C TYR A 219 2.83 -12.10 21.41
N GLN A 220 1.64 -12.20 21.97
CA GLN A 220 1.30 -13.18 22.99
C GLN A 220 1.45 -14.63 22.51
N ILE A 221 1.01 -14.94 21.30
CA ILE A 221 1.20 -16.28 20.71
C ILE A 221 2.68 -16.59 20.61
N LYS A 222 3.49 -15.64 20.18
CA LYS A 222 4.93 -15.83 20.05
C LYS A 222 5.58 -16.12 21.41
N GLU A 223 5.26 -15.38 22.46
CA GLU A 223 5.74 -15.65 23.80
C GLU A 223 5.33 -17.03 24.29
N LEU A 224 4.09 -17.45 24.06
CA LEU A 224 3.63 -18.78 24.42
C LEU A 224 4.42 -19.89 23.70
N ILE A 225 4.72 -19.70 22.43
CA ILE A 225 5.55 -20.63 21.67
C ILE A 225 6.95 -20.73 22.27
N TYR A 226 7.58 -19.60 22.64
CA TYR A 226 8.87 -19.60 23.30
C TYR A 226 8.84 -20.35 24.64
N ILE A 227 7.83 -20.14 25.47
CA ILE A 227 7.68 -20.83 26.75
C ILE A 227 7.48 -22.35 26.58
N ILE A 228 6.83 -22.79 25.50
CA ILE A 228 6.59 -24.21 25.26
C ILE A 228 7.85 -24.94 24.74
N TYR A 229 8.70 -24.22 24.01
CA TYR A 229 9.89 -24.82 23.37
C TYR A 229 11.19 -24.63 24.18
N TYR A 230 11.19 -23.79 25.18
CA TYR A 230 12.30 -23.57 26.14
C TYR A 230 11.85 -23.86 27.58
#